data_747b9a740596476229bf9df1ef8243da
#
_entry.id   747b9a740596476229bf9df1ef8243da
#
_cell.length_a   1.000
_cell.length_b   1.000
_cell.length_c   1.000
_cell.angle_alpha   90.00
_cell.angle_beta   90.00
_cell.angle_gamma   90.00
#
_symmetry.space_group_name_H-M   'P 1'
#
loop_
_entity.id
_entity.type
_entity.pdbx_description
1 polymer ?
#
loop_
_entity_poly.entity_id
_entity_poly.type
_entity_poly.pdbx_seq_one_letter_code
_entity_poly.pdbx_strand_id
1 'polypeptide(L)'
;IAAANDALEAAGVTPDQIDVVLLSTVTYFEQTPSLAARLADAIGATPAAAYDVSAACAGYCYGIGQADALVRSGQARNVLVVGVERMSDFIDPTDRSISFLLGDGAGAAVVGPSDTPGIAPTVWGSDGSLAGHITQTTPWLALRQDEGDGVPASVAAATWPTLRQEGPSVFKWVISSIPAIARQAVEAAGLE
;
A
#
# COMPACT_ATOMS: atom_id res chain seq x y z
N ILE A 1 0.75 2.61 14.37
CA ILE A 1 0.43 1.95 15.67
C ILE A 1 -1.04 2.21 16.02
N ALA A 2 -1.51 3.46 16.12
CA ALA A 2 -2.87 3.76 16.55
C ALA A 2 -3.92 2.97 15.74
N ALA A 3 -3.97 3.14 14.42
CA ALA A 3 -4.93 2.43 13.57
C ALA A 3 -4.88 0.89 13.72
N ALA A 4 -3.69 0.32 13.97
CA ALA A 4 -3.56 -1.12 14.21
C ALA A 4 -4.20 -1.51 15.55
N ASN A 5 -3.96 -0.75 16.61
CA ASN A 5 -4.59 -1.00 17.92
C ASN A 5 -6.11 -0.84 17.85
N ASP A 6 -6.61 0.19 17.17
CA ASP A 6 -8.05 0.41 16.98
C ASP A 6 -8.70 -0.76 16.21
N ALA A 7 -8.01 -1.31 15.20
CA ALA A 7 -8.49 -2.48 14.45
C ALA A 7 -8.49 -3.76 15.30
N LEU A 8 -7.48 -3.96 16.14
CA LEU A 8 -7.42 -5.09 17.09
C LEU A 8 -8.55 -5.01 18.11
N GLU A 9 -8.77 -3.84 18.70
CA GLU A 9 -9.85 -3.59 19.64
C GLU A 9 -11.23 -3.83 19.01
N ALA A 10 -11.45 -3.26 17.81
CA ALA A 10 -12.70 -3.43 17.07
C ALA A 10 -12.99 -4.90 16.69
N ALA A 11 -11.94 -5.69 16.44
CA ALA A 11 -12.06 -7.11 16.14
C ALA A 11 -12.16 -8.01 17.37
N GLY A 12 -11.88 -7.49 18.57
CA GLY A 12 -11.77 -8.28 19.80
C GLY A 12 -10.64 -9.30 19.76
N VAL A 13 -9.54 -8.98 19.04
CA VAL A 13 -8.38 -9.85 18.83
C VAL A 13 -7.18 -9.24 19.53
N THR A 14 -6.45 -10.05 20.30
CA THR A 14 -5.22 -9.62 20.96
C THR A 14 -4.02 -9.71 20.01
N PRO A 15 -2.97 -8.89 20.19
CA PRO A 15 -1.81 -8.90 19.30
C PRO A 15 -1.14 -10.26 19.11
N ASP A 16 -1.09 -11.08 20.16
CA ASP A 16 -0.52 -12.44 20.13
C ASP A 16 -1.35 -13.45 19.31
N GLN A 17 -2.58 -13.08 18.94
CA GLN A 17 -3.45 -13.87 18.06
C GLN A 17 -3.29 -13.52 16.57
N ILE A 18 -2.45 -12.55 16.24
CA ILE A 18 -2.16 -12.18 14.84
C ILE A 18 -1.08 -13.11 14.28
N ASP A 19 -1.39 -13.77 13.19
CA ASP A 19 -0.47 -14.67 12.49
C ASP A 19 0.36 -13.94 11.44
N VAL A 20 -0.24 -12.91 10.79
CA VAL A 20 0.39 -12.15 9.71
C VAL A 20 0.05 -10.67 9.81
N VAL A 21 1.06 -9.82 9.61
CA VAL A 21 0.92 -8.36 9.44
C VAL A 21 1.29 -8.00 8.00
N LEU A 22 0.30 -7.53 7.23
CA LEU A 22 0.46 -6.99 5.88
C LEU A 22 0.38 -5.48 5.94
N LEU A 23 1.42 -4.78 5.52
CA LEU A 23 1.43 -3.33 5.54
C LEU A 23 1.66 -2.77 4.14
N SER A 24 0.68 -2.04 3.62
CA SER A 24 0.79 -1.35 2.34
C SER A 24 1.32 0.07 2.54
N THR A 25 2.44 0.37 1.89
CA THR A 25 3.02 1.72 1.86
C THR A 25 3.95 1.91 0.67
N VAL A 26 4.09 3.14 0.19
CA VAL A 26 5.13 3.59 -0.75
C VAL A 26 5.94 4.77 -0.19
N THR A 27 5.64 5.18 1.03
CA THR A 27 6.30 6.31 1.71
C THR A 27 7.20 5.90 2.88
N TYR A 28 7.53 4.61 2.96
CA TYR A 28 8.56 4.13 3.87
C TYR A 28 9.90 4.03 3.13
N PHE A 29 10.79 4.97 3.39
CA PHE A 29 12.04 5.13 2.63
C PHE A 29 13.23 4.38 3.22
N GLU A 30 13.01 3.55 4.23
CA GLU A 30 14.00 2.60 4.73
C GLU A 30 13.76 1.24 4.04
N GLN A 31 14.75 0.76 3.30
CA GLN A 31 14.61 -0.49 2.54
C GLN A 31 14.47 -1.73 3.44
N THR A 32 15.05 -1.69 4.63
CA THR A 32 15.07 -2.82 5.56
C THR A 32 15.36 -2.37 7.00
N PRO A 33 14.73 -2.98 8.02
CA PRO A 33 13.67 -3.98 7.92
C PRO A 33 12.36 -3.38 7.36
N SER A 34 11.37 -4.26 7.03
CA SER A 34 10.05 -3.78 6.61
C SER A 34 9.35 -2.99 7.72
N LEU A 35 8.50 -2.04 7.35
CA LEU A 35 7.69 -1.30 8.34
C LEU A 35 6.70 -2.23 9.06
N ALA A 36 6.19 -3.27 8.37
CA ALA A 36 5.35 -4.29 8.97
C ALA A 36 6.05 -5.01 10.13
N ALA A 37 7.33 -5.34 10.01
CA ALA A 37 8.09 -5.98 11.09
C ALA A 37 8.24 -5.06 12.31
N ARG A 38 8.53 -3.77 12.07
CA ARG A 38 8.58 -2.76 13.15
C ARG A 38 7.22 -2.55 13.82
N LEU A 39 6.14 -2.58 13.02
CA LEU A 39 4.79 -2.46 13.54
C LEU A 39 4.43 -3.67 14.40
N ALA A 40 4.70 -4.89 13.92
CA ALA A 40 4.42 -6.13 14.64
C ALA A 40 5.08 -6.13 16.04
N ASP A 41 6.36 -5.74 16.11
CA ASP A 41 7.07 -5.59 17.38
C ASP A 41 6.41 -4.52 18.27
N ALA A 42 6.13 -3.34 17.71
CA ALA A 42 5.59 -2.20 18.45
C ALA A 42 4.19 -2.43 19.04
N ILE A 43 3.38 -3.33 18.45
CA ILE A 43 2.05 -3.69 18.96
C ILE A 43 2.05 -5.00 19.76
N GLY A 44 3.18 -5.69 19.83
CA GLY A 44 3.30 -6.98 20.55
C GLY A 44 2.78 -8.19 19.76
N ALA A 45 2.65 -8.08 18.41
CA ALA A 45 2.23 -9.17 17.53
C ALA A 45 3.41 -10.10 17.14
N THR A 46 4.11 -10.61 18.14
CA THR A 46 5.23 -11.54 17.93
C THR A 46 4.76 -12.95 18.35
N PRO A 47 4.90 -13.96 17.49
CA PRO A 47 5.78 -14.10 16.31
C PRO A 47 5.09 -13.99 14.93
N ALA A 48 4.21 -13.03 14.70
CA ALA A 48 3.54 -12.87 13.42
C ALA A 48 4.54 -12.74 12.25
N ALA A 49 4.24 -13.35 11.10
CA ALA A 49 4.93 -13.04 9.86
C ALA A 49 4.60 -11.60 9.46
N ALA A 50 5.59 -10.81 9.03
CA ALA A 50 5.39 -9.40 8.76
C ALA A 50 6.14 -8.94 7.51
N TYR A 51 5.43 -8.35 6.54
CA TYR A 51 6.02 -7.83 5.30
C TYR A 51 5.23 -6.68 4.69
N ASP A 52 5.93 -5.83 3.94
CA ASP A 52 5.33 -4.70 3.25
C ASP A 52 4.87 -5.08 1.85
N VAL A 53 3.77 -4.45 1.41
CA VAL A 53 3.22 -4.55 0.06
C VAL A 53 3.38 -3.20 -0.62
N SER A 54 4.18 -3.14 -1.68
CA SER A 54 4.40 -1.94 -2.48
C SER A 54 3.53 -1.99 -3.75
N ALA A 55 2.32 -1.46 -3.67
CA ALA A 55 1.38 -1.36 -4.78
C ALA A 55 0.57 -0.05 -4.76
N ALA A 56 1.11 0.98 -4.14
CA ALA A 56 0.51 2.30 -4.03
C ALA A 56 -0.99 2.23 -3.66
N CYS A 57 -1.86 2.93 -4.39
CA CYS A 57 -3.30 3.01 -4.11
C CYS A 57 -4.01 1.64 -4.11
N ALA A 58 -3.50 0.64 -4.83
CA ALA A 58 -4.05 -0.72 -4.87
C ALA A 58 -3.57 -1.59 -3.70
N GLY A 59 -2.52 -1.17 -2.98
CA GLY A 59 -1.83 -2.00 -2.01
C GLY A 59 -2.71 -2.47 -0.86
N TYR A 60 -3.61 -1.63 -0.34
CA TYR A 60 -4.55 -2.04 0.70
C TYR A 60 -5.54 -3.08 0.18
N CYS A 61 -6.10 -2.89 -1.02
CA CYS A 61 -7.00 -3.87 -1.63
C CYS A 61 -6.29 -5.21 -1.89
N TYR A 62 -5.03 -5.15 -2.33
CA TYR A 62 -4.22 -6.35 -2.50
C TYR A 62 -3.92 -7.03 -1.16
N GLY A 63 -3.69 -6.25 -0.11
CA GLY A 63 -3.52 -6.75 1.25
C GLY A 63 -4.75 -7.50 1.74
N ILE A 64 -5.95 -6.93 1.55
CA ILE A 64 -7.22 -7.59 1.91
C ILE A 64 -7.41 -8.90 1.11
N GLY A 65 -7.14 -8.90 -0.20
CA GLY A 65 -7.24 -10.12 -1.01
C GLY A 65 -6.24 -11.20 -0.60
N GLN A 66 -5.02 -10.83 -0.24
CA GLN A 66 -4.02 -11.76 0.30
C GLN A 66 -4.46 -12.31 1.67
N ALA A 67 -4.97 -11.45 2.56
CA ALA A 67 -5.45 -11.86 3.87
C ALA A 67 -6.61 -12.87 3.75
N ASP A 68 -7.59 -12.61 2.87
CA ASP A 68 -8.68 -13.55 2.58
C ASP A 68 -8.14 -14.90 2.10
N ALA A 69 -7.17 -14.90 1.17
CA ALA A 69 -6.55 -16.14 0.68
C ALA A 69 -5.81 -16.92 1.79
N LEU A 70 -5.07 -16.22 2.66
CA LEU A 70 -4.35 -16.82 3.78
C LEU A 70 -5.32 -17.45 4.80
N VAL A 71 -6.41 -16.75 5.11
CA VAL A 71 -7.43 -17.28 6.05
C VAL A 71 -8.18 -18.45 5.43
N ARG A 72 -8.63 -18.36 4.18
CA ARG A 72 -9.33 -19.45 3.49
C ARG A 72 -8.48 -20.69 3.28
N SER A 73 -7.18 -20.53 3.07
CA SER A 73 -6.25 -21.68 2.94
C SER A 73 -5.86 -22.30 4.28
N GLY A 74 -6.24 -21.68 5.41
CA GLY A 74 -5.86 -22.13 6.75
C GLY A 74 -4.39 -21.86 7.12
N GLN A 75 -3.67 -21.06 6.35
CA GLN A 75 -2.29 -20.69 6.67
C GLN A 75 -2.20 -19.60 7.75
N ALA A 76 -3.25 -18.80 7.89
CA ALA A 76 -3.41 -17.85 8.96
C ALA A 76 -4.85 -17.90 9.50
N ARG A 77 -5.02 -17.60 10.78
CA ARG A 77 -6.35 -17.40 11.37
C ARG A 77 -6.71 -15.92 11.39
N ASN A 78 -5.79 -15.07 11.83
CA ASN A 78 -6.01 -13.63 11.88
C ASN A 78 -4.87 -12.90 11.17
N VAL A 79 -5.24 -12.03 10.23
CA VAL A 79 -4.31 -11.21 9.46
C VAL A 79 -4.62 -9.74 9.71
N LEU A 80 -3.64 -8.99 10.19
CA LEU A 80 -3.73 -7.54 10.31
C LEU A 80 -3.28 -6.91 8.99
N VAL A 81 -4.19 -6.22 8.32
CA VAL A 81 -3.91 -5.46 7.09
C VAL A 81 -3.88 -3.98 7.43
N VAL A 82 -2.79 -3.31 7.09
CA VAL A 82 -2.59 -1.88 7.34
C VAL A 82 -2.28 -1.16 6.05
N GLY A 83 -2.95 -0.05 5.80
CA GLY A 83 -2.56 0.93 4.78
C GLY A 83 -2.05 2.18 5.50
N VAL A 84 -0.86 2.64 5.17
CA VAL A 84 -0.29 3.84 5.77
C VAL A 84 0.55 4.60 4.76
N GLU A 85 0.33 5.91 4.72
CA GLU A 85 1.15 6.79 3.89
C GLU A 85 1.49 8.08 4.63
N ARG A 86 2.69 8.55 4.41
CA ARG A 86 3.17 9.89 4.78
C ARG A 86 3.53 10.65 3.51
N MET A 87 2.49 11.05 2.79
CA MET A 87 2.64 11.69 1.47
C MET A 87 3.31 13.06 1.57
N SER A 88 3.24 13.72 2.73
CA SER A 88 3.94 14.98 2.99
C SER A 88 5.46 14.89 2.79
N ASP A 89 6.06 13.69 2.95
CA ASP A 89 7.49 13.47 2.69
C ASP A 89 7.78 13.19 1.21
N PHE A 90 6.76 12.89 0.41
CA PHE A 90 6.93 12.45 -0.97
C PHE A 90 6.33 13.41 -2.01
N ILE A 91 5.68 14.47 -1.58
CA ILE A 91 5.07 15.49 -2.44
C ILE A 91 5.93 16.76 -2.40
N ASP A 92 6.14 17.36 -3.57
CA ASP A 92 6.65 18.74 -3.64
C ASP A 92 5.51 19.71 -3.24
N PRO A 93 5.61 20.40 -2.11
CA PRO A 93 4.57 21.31 -1.65
C PRO A 93 4.38 22.53 -2.59
N THR A 94 5.32 22.77 -3.49
CA THR A 94 5.26 23.85 -4.47
C THR A 94 4.60 23.44 -5.79
N ASP A 95 4.47 22.14 -6.05
CA ASP A 95 3.77 21.64 -7.23
C ASP A 95 2.24 21.72 -7.02
N ARG A 96 1.66 22.77 -7.61
CA ARG A 96 0.22 23.05 -7.52
C ARG A 96 -0.67 22.03 -8.23
N SER A 97 -0.11 21.08 -8.97
CA SER A 97 -0.87 20.04 -9.64
C SER A 97 -1.17 18.84 -8.74
N ILE A 98 -0.38 18.63 -7.65
CA ILE A 98 -0.47 17.45 -6.80
C ILE A 98 -0.47 17.75 -5.29
N SER A 99 0.09 18.90 -4.87
CA SER A 99 0.31 19.19 -3.45
C SER A 99 -0.94 19.21 -2.57
N PHE A 100 -2.12 19.34 -3.15
CA PHE A 100 -3.41 19.37 -2.43
C PHE A 100 -4.22 18.07 -2.56
N LEU A 101 -3.75 17.10 -3.37
CA LEU A 101 -4.51 15.88 -3.68
C LEU A 101 -4.31 14.77 -2.66
N LEU A 102 -3.14 14.68 -2.08
CA LEU A 102 -2.72 13.55 -1.25
C LEU A 102 -2.26 14.04 0.11
N GLY A 103 -2.50 13.26 1.14
CA GLY A 103 -2.13 13.60 2.52
C GLY A 103 -1.62 12.38 3.29
N ASP A 104 -1.32 12.60 4.55
CA ASP A 104 -0.86 11.58 5.48
C ASP A 104 -2.04 10.87 6.11
N GLY A 105 -1.94 9.56 6.27
CA GLY A 105 -3.00 8.79 6.88
C GLY A 105 -2.65 7.34 7.11
N ALA A 106 -3.40 6.70 8.01
CA ALA A 106 -3.31 5.27 8.27
C ALA A 106 -4.69 4.70 8.56
N GLY A 107 -4.92 3.49 8.06
CA GLY A 107 -6.09 2.68 8.36
C GLY A 107 -5.70 1.21 8.47
N ALA A 108 -6.46 0.44 9.25
CA ALA A 108 -6.20 -0.97 9.42
C ALA A 108 -7.49 -1.78 9.56
N ALA A 109 -7.40 -3.08 9.25
CA ALA A 109 -8.45 -4.06 9.51
C ALA A 109 -7.83 -5.39 9.91
N VAL A 110 -8.53 -6.14 10.77
CA VAL A 110 -8.24 -7.54 11.04
C VAL A 110 -9.15 -8.40 10.17
N VAL A 111 -8.56 -9.28 9.38
CA VAL A 111 -9.25 -10.30 8.58
C VAL A 111 -9.11 -11.64 9.27
N GLY A 112 -10.23 -12.28 9.53
CA GLY A 112 -10.30 -13.57 10.23
C GLY A 112 -11.45 -14.44 9.74
N PRO A 113 -11.63 -15.65 10.29
CA PRO A 113 -12.71 -16.54 9.93
C PRO A 113 -14.06 -15.94 10.29
N SER A 114 -15.06 -16.22 9.46
CA SER A 114 -16.44 -15.79 9.67
C SER A 114 -17.41 -16.88 9.20
N ASP A 115 -18.52 -17.02 9.89
CA ASP A 115 -19.60 -17.94 9.50
C ASP A 115 -20.40 -17.40 8.30
N THR A 116 -20.28 -16.10 8.01
CA THR A 116 -20.90 -15.45 6.85
C THR A 116 -19.84 -14.84 5.97
N PRO A 117 -19.92 -14.98 4.62
CA PRO A 117 -18.99 -14.36 3.71
C PRO A 117 -18.95 -12.83 3.89
N GLY A 118 -17.78 -12.28 4.26
CA GLY A 118 -17.55 -10.84 4.42
C GLY A 118 -16.72 -10.23 3.31
N ILE A 119 -15.91 -11.06 2.63
CA ILE A 119 -15.04 -10.63 1.52
C ILE A 119 -15.42 -11.43 0.28
N ALA A 120 -15.81 -10.72 -0.77
CA ALA A 120 -16.09 -11.29 -2.08
C ALA A 120 -14.77 -11.61 -2.84
N PRO A 121 -14.85 -12.40 -3.94
CA PRO A 121 -13.68 -12.66 -4.77
C PRO A 121 -13.01 -11.35 -5.23
N THR A 122 -11.70 -11.26 -5.04
CA THR A 122 -10.92 -10.07 -5.41
C THR A 122 -10.74 -10.01 -6.93
N VAL A 123 -11.05 -8.86 -7.52
CA VAL A 123 -10.75 -8.58 -8.93
C VAL A 123 -9.36 -7.95 -9.02
N TRP A 124 -8.43 -8.68 -9.64
CA TRP A 124 -7.03 -8.28 -9.77
C TRP A 124 -6.77 -7.63 -11.13
N GLY A 125 -5.83 -6.70 -11.18
CA GLY A 125 -5.38 -6.14 -12.45
C GLY A 125 -4.25 -5.14 -12.27
N SER A 126 -3.47 -4.96 -13.35
CA SER A 126 -2.49 -3.90 -13.48
C SER A 126 -2.25 -3.61 -14.96
N ASP A 127 -1.86 -2.37 -15.27
CA ASP A 127 -1.43 -1.97 -16.60
C ASP A 127 -0.08 -1.25 -16.50
N GLY A 128 1.00 -2.00 -16.65
CA GLY A 128 2.37 -1.49 -16.60
C GLY A 128 2.72 -0.53 -17.75
N SER A 129 1.95 -0.49 -18.84
CA SER A 129 2.17 0.46 -19.93
C SER A 129 1.90 1.92 -19.49
N LEU A 130 1.14 2.09 -18.42
CA LEU A 130 0.77 3.39 -17.84
C LEU A 130 1.67 3.83 -16.69
N ALA A 131 2.73 3.09 -16.37
CA ALA A 131 3.62 3.37 -15.25
C ALA A 131 4.20 4.80 -15.26
N GLY A 132 4.35 5.43 -16.42
CA GLY A 132 4.82 6.80 -16.54
C GLY A 132 3.84 7.89 -16.11
N HIS A 133 2.55 7.55 -15.90
CA HIS A 133 1.54 8.56 -15.55
C HIS A 133 1.55 8.96 -14.08
N ILE A 134 1.98 8.04 -13.20
CA ILE A 134 2.22 8.34 -11.78
C ILE A 134 3.59 7.73 -11.45
N THR A 135 4.58 8.59 -11.21
CA THR A 135 5.96 8.13 -11.02
C THR A 135 6.71 9.09 -10.10
N GLN A 136 7.83 8.65 -9.56
CA GLN A 136 8.72 9.58 -8.86
C GLN A 136 9.63 10.29 -9.85
N THR A 137 10.00 11.52 -9.51
CA THR A 137 10.80 12.41 -10.38
C THR A 137 12.18 11.84 -10.69
N THR A 138 12.77 11.10 -9.77
CA THR A 138 14.12 10.56 -9.88
C THR A 138 14.22 9.24 -9.10
N PRO A 139 14.90 8.20 -9.61
CA PRO A 139 15.17 6.98 -8.84
C PRO A 139 16.00 7.26 -7.59
N TRP A 140 15.74 6.53 -6.49
CA TRP A 140 16.52 6.65 -5.24
C TRP A 140 18.02 6.46 -5.46
N LEU A 141 18.38 5.54 -6.35
CA LEU A 141 19.77 5.27 -6.69
C LEU A 141 20.51 6.50 -7.24
N ALA A 142 19.78 7.44 -7.85
CA ALA A 142 20.35 8.67 -8.36
C ALA A 142 20.81 9.65 -7.27
N LEU A 143 20.41 9.44 -6.02
CA LEU A 143 20.93 10.20 -4.86
C LEU A 143 22.29 9.71 -4.40
N ARG A 144 22.74 8.55 -4.91
CA ARG A 144 24.05 8.00 -4.60
C ARG A 144 25.12 8.82 -5.32
N GLN A 145 25.93 9.53 -4.55
CA GLN A 145 27.07 10.33 -5.03
C GLN A 145 28.33 9.46 -5.06
N ASP A 146 28.43 8.48 -5.94
CA ASP A 146 29.68 7.74 -6.13
C ASP A 146 30.44 8.35 -7.30
N GLU A 147 31.52 9.06 -7.01
CA GLU A 147 32.53 9.48 -7.99
C GLU A 147 33.18 8.22 -8.59
N GLY A 148 32.64 7.69 -9.68
CA GLY A 148 33.29 6.58 -10.38
C GLY A 148 32.36 5.64 -11.15
N ASP A 149 31.09 5.54 -10.82
CA ASP A 149 30.18 4.54 -11.41
C ASP A 149 29.41 5.02 -12.64
N GLY A 150 29.88 6.06 -13.34
CA GLY A 150 29.27 6.52 -14.58
C GLY A 150 27.89 7.19 -14.40
N VAL A 151 27.52 7.59 -13.19
CA VAL A 151 26.31 8.37 -12.94
C VAL A 151 26.52 9.77 -13.51
N PRO A 152 25.66 10.25 -14.42
CA PRO A 152 25.82 11.58 -15.02
C PRO A 152 25.87 12.67 -13.94
N ALA A 153 26.74 13.66 -14.12
CA ALA A 153 26.85 14.81 -13.20
C ALA A 153 25.51 15.56 -12.98
N SER A 154 24.57 15.45 -13.92
CA SER A 154 23.20 15.96 -13.78
C SER A 154 22.40 15.27 -12.69
N VAL A 155 22.82 14.09 -12.23
CA VAL A 155 22.19 13.31 -11.15
C VAL A 155 22.85 13.60 -9.81
N ALA A 156 24.12 14.01 -9.78
CA ALA A 156 24.83 14.39 -8.56
C ALA A 156 24.23 15.63 -7.84
N ALA A 157 23.38 16.40 -8.53
CA ALA A 157 22.63 17.52 -7.97
C ALA A 157 21.14 17.16 -7.73
N ALA A 158 20.81 15.86 -7.66
CA ALA A 158 19.43 15.42 -7.52
C ALA A 158 18.84 15.89 -6.19
N THR A 159 17.80 16.66 -6.28
CA THR A 159 16.92 17.00 -5.16
C THR A 159 16.17 15.76 -4.69
N TRP A 160 15.66 15.79 -3.46
CA TRP A 160 14.83 14.70 -2.93
C TRP A 160 13.73 14.30 -3.94
N PRO A 161 13.64 13.01 -4.33
CA PRO A 161 12.65 12.57 -5.29
C PRO A 161 11.24 12.75 -4.75
N THR A 162 10.37 13.34 -5.56
CA THR A 162 8.97 13.56 -5.24
C THR A 162 8.07 12.84 -6.22
N LEU A 163 6.81 12.67 -5.84
CA LEU A 163 5.79 12.09 -6.71
C LEU A 163 5.38 13.09 -7.80
N ARG A 164 5.30 12.60 -9.03
CA ARG A 164 4.77 13.33 -10.17
C ARG A 164 3.56 12.60 -10.74
N GLN A 165 2.53 13.36 -11.13
CA GLN A 165 1.32 12.82 -11.74
C GLN A 165 0.94 13.58 -13.00
N GLU A 166 0.59 12.84 -14.08
CA GLU A 166 -0.03 13.38 -15.26
C GLU A 166 -1.57 13.36 -15.11
N GLY A 167 -2.09 14.29 -14.31
CA GLY A 167 -3.47 14.34 -13.88
C GLY A 167 -4.52 14.09 -14.97
N PRO A 168 -4.47 14.79 -16.13
CA PRO A 168 -5.43 14.60 -17.22
C PRO A 168 -5.45 13.16 -17.77
N SER A 169 -4.29 12.53 -17.92
CA SER A 169 -4.16 11.14 -18.40
C SER A 169 -4.71 10.15 -17.39
N VAL A 170 -4.38 10.32 -16.11
CA VAL A 170 -4.90 9.50 -15.00
C VAL A 170 -6.42 9.64 -14.91
N PHE A 171 -6.95 10.85 -14.95
CA PHE A 171 -8.39 11.10 -14.90
C PHE A 171 -9.13 10.41 -16.05
N LYS A 172 -8.62 10.56 -17.29
CA LYS A 172 -9.20 9.90 -18.46
C LYS A 172 -9.24 8.39 -18.31
N TRP A 173 -8.15 7.79 -17.82
CA TRP A 173 -8.09 6.35 -17.59
C TRP A 173 -9.10 5.90 -16.50
N VAL A 174 -9.19 6.64 -15.40
CA VAL A 174 -10.13 6.33 -14.31
C VAL A 174 -11.56 6.26 -14.81
N ILE A 175 -12.03 7.30 -15.52
CA ILE A 175 -13.44 7.34 -16.01
C ILE A 175 -13.73 6.28 -17.07
N SER A 176 -12.72 5.82 -17.83
CA SER A 176 -12.90 4.80 -18.86
C SER A 176 -12.78 3.37 -18.33
N SER A 177 -11.98 3.12 -17.31
CA SER A 177 -11.59 1.78 -16.89
C SER A 177 -12.22 1.34 -15.56
N ILE A 178 -12.26 2.23 -14.56
CA ILE A 178 -12.73 1.87 -13.21
C ILE A 178 -14.20 1.40 -13.18
N PRO A 179 -15.15 1.98 -13.95
CA PRO A 179 -16.54 1.50 -13.93
C PRO A 179 -16.68 0.03 -14.34
N ALA A 180 -15.87 -0.44 -15.30
CA ALA A 180 -15.89 -1.84 -15.73
C ALA A 180 -15.32 -2.77 -14.64
N ILE A 181 -14.22 -2.36 -13.99
CA ILE A 181 -13.59 -3.11 -12.90
C ILE A 181 -14.53 -3.18 -11.68
N ALA A 182 -15.17 -2.07 -11.33
CA ALA A 182 -16.13 -2.01 -10.23
C ALA A 182 -17.33 -2.95 -10.49
N ARG A 183 -17.85 -2.97 -11.73
CA ARG A 183 -18.93 -3.87 -12.11
C ARG A 183 -18.49 -5.34 -11.98
N GLN A 184 -17.31 -5.70 -12.45
CA GLN A 184 -16.77 -7.05 -12.28
C GLN A 184 -16.70 -7.45 -10.81
N ALA A 185 -16.31 -6.53 -9.92
CA ALA A 185 -16.26 -6.82 -8.48
C ALA A 185 -17.65 -7.05 -7.87
N VAL A 186 -18.66 -6.25 -8.28
CA VAL A 186 -20.05 -6.42 -7.85
C VAL A 186 -20.61 -7.75 -8.35
N GLU A 187 -20.41 -8.08 -9.64
CA GLU A 187 -20.82 -9.36 -10.24
C GLU A 187 -20.14 -10.55 -9.56
N ALA A 188 -18.83 -10.46 -9.28
CA ALA A 188 -18.09 -11.49 -8.57
C ALA A 188 -18.59 -11.70 -7.13
N ALA A 189 -19.16 -10.66 -6.52
CA ALA A 189 -19.80 -10.73 -5.21
C ALA A 189 -21.23 -11.33 -5.26
N GLY A 190 -21.77 -11.60 -6.44
CA GLY A 190 -23.15 -12.07 -6.62
C GLY A 190 -24.19 -10.98 -6.32
N LEU A 191 -23.82 -9.71 -6.46
CA LEU A 191 -24.68 -8.55 -6.27
C LEU A 191 -25.09 -7.96 -7.64
N GLU A 192 -26.24 -7.26 -7.68
CA GLU A 192 -26.77 -6.57 -8.87
C GLU A 192 -26.47 -5.07 -8.84
#